data_3f206f506076760ae724d695ae4a549d
#
_entry.id   3f206f506076760ae724d695ae4a549d
#
_cell.length_a   1.000
_cell.length_b   1.000
_cell.length_c   1.000
_cell.angle_alpha   90.00
_cell.angle_beta   90.00
_cell.angle_gamma   90.00
#
_symmetry.space_group_name_H-M   'P 1'
#
loop_
_entity.id
_entity.type
_entity.pdbx_description
1 polymer ?
#
loop_
_entity_poly.entity_id
_entity_poly.type
_entity_poly.pdbx_seq_one_letter_code
_entity_poly.pdbx_strand_id
1 'polypeptide(L)'
;MKNRKRKPEYTRWCMGLALLLAACSGGSGEQAADKEEGVATVLPQENNTVTVMTLERKNFDHELVSNGKVEARQQADLSFRVTSEPVAHVYVKNGDRVRRGQKLAELDLFTLKNKLEQAENSLRQAELEMQDVLIGQGYSIERMADIPEEVKKLAEVKSGYGQSRNSYELARYELEQAVLTAPFNGVVANLTGKAFNRPDASEPFCRVIGTEGMEVSFTVLESELPLIGRGDRVDITPYASGMAAVTGSVSEINPLVDENGMVKVKAVCRDGSRLYDGMNVRVSVKRSVQGQLVIPKTAVVMRSGKQVVFTLKNGKAMWNYVQTGLENLTEYTVTGDGMEEGAQVIVTGNVNLAHEAPVKVENN
;
A
#
# COMPACT_ATOMS: atom_id res chain seq x y z
N MET A 1 37.32 21.04 25.49
CA MET A 1 38.50 20.62 24.69
C MET A 1 38.22 20.85 23.23
N LYS A 2 39.01 21.71 22.63
CA LYS A 2 39.11 22.18 21.25
C LYS A 2 39.30 21.06 20.25
N ASN A 3 38.57 21.13 19.10
CA ASN A 3 39.14 20.67 17.82
C ASN A 3 38.49 21.43 16.66
N ARG A 4 39.12 22.21 16.11
CA ARG A 4 39.75 22.76 14.90
C ARG A 4 39.15 22.23 13.57
N LYS A 5 38.51 23.18 12.87
CA LYS A 5 38.18 23.20 11.43
C LYS A 5 39.46 23.29 10.59
N ARG A 6 39.57 22.52 9.52
CA ARG A 6 40.53 22.76 8.43
C ARG A 6 39.75 23.00 7.14
N LYS A 7 39.98 24.15 6.52
CA LYS A 7 39.71 24.52 5.13
C LYS A 7 40.93 24.13 4.27
N PRO A 8 40.76 23.74 2.99
CA PRO A 8 41.86 23.83 2.02
C PRO A 8 41.76 25.10 1.18
N GLU A 9 42.92 25.73 1.05
CA GLU A 9 43.21 26.91 0.26
C GLU A 9 43.34 26.61 -1.23
N TYR A 10 42.83 27.52 -2.05
CA TYR A 10 43.07 27.54 -3.51
C TYR A 10 44.29 28.39 -3.79
N THR A 11 45.33 27.82 -4.36
CA THR A 11 46.51 28.51 -4.84
C THR A 11 46.33 28.92 -6.29
N ARG A 12 46.39 30.21 -6.56
CA ARG A 12 46.44 30.89 -7.87
C ARG A 12 47.80 30.65 -8.51
N TRP A 13 47.83 30.35 -9.83
CA TRP A 13 49.00 30.60 -10.66
C TRP A 13 48.59 31.37 -11.92
N CYS A 14 49.09 32.66 -11.96
CA CYS A 14 49.19 33.50 -13.14
C CYS A 14 50.62 33.41 -13.66
N MET A 15 50.75 33.38 -14.99
CA MET A 15 51.88 33.90 -15.83
C MET A 15 51.62 33.37 -17.24
N GLY A 16 51.41 34.13 -18.29
CA GLY A 16 52.06 35.35 -18.73
C GLY A 16 53.09 35.03 -19.83
N LEU A 17 52.82 35.40 -21.12
CA LEU A 17 53.78 35.81 -22.15
C LEU A 17 53.05 35.83 -23.50
N ALA A 18 52.70 36.92 -24.10
CA ALA A 18 53.43 37.96 -24.86
C ALA A 18 53.77 37.55 -26.33
N LEU A 19 53.04 38.17 -27.25
CA LEU A 19 53.44 38.81 -28.52
C LEU A 19 54.55 38.16 -29.40
N LEU A 20 54.18 37.99 -30.68
CA LEU A 20 55.05 38.41 -31.79
C LEU A 20 54.20 38.66 -33.06
N LEU A 21 54.16 39.93 -33.48
CA LEU A 21 53.74 40.44 -34.78
C LEU A 21 54.89 40.23 -35.82
N ALA A 22 54.55 39.81 -37.00
CA ALA A 22 55.38 40.06 -38.17
C ALA A 22 54.50 40.27 -39.39
N ALA A 23 54.54 41.51 -39.86
CA ALA A 23 54.02 41.91 -41.13
C ALA A 23 55.10 41.72 -42.24
N CYS A 24 54.70 41.33 -43.43
CA CYS A 24 55.40 41.70 -44.67
C CYS A 24 54.42 41.66 -45.87
N SER A 25 54.28 42.64 -46.41
CA SER A 25 54.01 43.38 -47.59
C SER A 25 54.31 42.66 -48.93
N GLY A 26 53.38 42.90 -49.91
CA GLY A 26 53.68 43.33 -51.24
C GLY A 26 53.79 42.27 -52.33
N GLY A 27 53.00 42.49 -53.40
CA GLY A 27 53.17 41.85 -54.69
C GLY A 27 51.90 41.92 -55.54
N SER A 28 51.84 42.98 -56.36
CA SER A 28 50.90 43.17 -57.48
C SER A 28 51.17 42.15 -58.59
N GLY A 29 50.06 41.63 -59.21
CA GLY A 29 50.21 40.80 -60.43
C GLY A 29 48.88 40.26 -60.92
N GLU A 30 48.33 41.00 -61.88
CA GLU A 30 47.63 40.55 -63.08
C GLU A 30 46.37 39.69 -63.07
N GLN A 31 45.34 40.23 -63.67
CA GLN A 31 44.02 39.66 -64.01
C GLN A 31 44.18 38.46 -64.97
N ALA A 32 43.52 37.38 -64.56
CA ALA A 32 43.04 36.38 -65.51
C ALA A 32 41.57 36.14 -65.16
N ALA A 33 40.70 36.52 -66.07
CA ALA A 33 39.28 36.18 -66.00
C ALA A 33 39.10 34.68 -66.24
N ASP A 34 38.78 33.91 -65.17
CA ASP A 34 38.35 32.53 -65.32
C ASP A 34 36.83 32.50 -65.04
N LYS A 35 36.11 32.00 -66.04
CA LYS A 35 34.66 31.74 -65.97
C LYS A 35 34.37 30.75 -64.87
N GLU A 36 33.76 31.19 -63.78
CA GLU A 36 33.11 30.33 -62.87
C GLU A 36 31.92 29.61 -63.52
N GLU A 37 32.09 28.39 -63.96
CA GLU A 37 31.01 27.48 -64.18
C GLU A 37 30.38 27.22 -62.80
N GLY A 38 29.15 27.75 -62.62
CA GLY A 38 28.37 27.54 -61.40
C GLY A 38 28.10 26.06 -61.18
N VAL A 39 28.92 25.46 -60.31
CA VAL A 39 28.59 24.17 -59.72
C VAL A 39 27.37 24.39 -58.86
N ALA A 40 26.20 24.10 -59.42
CA ALA A 40 24.98 23.97 -58.65
C ALA A 40 25.19 22.83 -57.67
N THR A 41 25.54 23.17 -56.45
CA THR A 41 25.56 22.22 -55.34
C THR A 41 24.10 21.78 -55.12
N VAL A 42 23.68 20.72 -55.78
CA VAL A 42 22.44 20.03 -55.47
C VAL A 42 22.68 19.38 -54.11
N LEU A 43 22.21 20.08 -53.08
CA LEU A 43 22.13 19.46 -51.75
C LEU A 43 21.32 18.17 -51.89
N PRO A 44 21.83 17.03 -51.42
CA PRO A 44 21.06 15.81 -51.45
C PRO A 44 19.71 16.10 -50.81
N GLN A 45 18.59 15.78 -51.48
CA GLN A 45 17.30 15.81 -50.84
C GLN A 45 17.38 14.77 -49.69
N GLU A 46 17.41 15.27 -48.47
CA GLU A 46 17.27 14.41 -47.29
C GLU A 46 15.91 13.72 -47.40
N ASN A 47 15.93 12.49 -47.84
CA ASN A 47 14.75 11.62 -47.82
C ASN A 47 14.43 11.25 -46.39
N ASN A 48 13.75 12.13 -45.67
CA ASN A 48 13.29 11.88 -44.31
C ASN A 48 12.17 10.82 -44.37
N THR A 49 12.55 9.56 -44.23
CA THR A 49 11.59 8.43 -44.18
C THR A 49 10.97 8.38 -42.78
N VAL A 50 9.64 8.38 -42.75
CA VAL A 50 8.87 8.37 -41.50
C VAL A 50 7.78 7.35 -41.52
N THR A 51 7.41 6.82 -40.35
CA THR A 51 6.15 6.06 -40.20
C THR A 51 5.11 6.94 -39.52
N VAL A 52 3.87 6.77 -39.93
CA VAL A 52 2.74 7.57 -39.45
C VAL A 52 1.69 6.65 -38.83
N MET A 53 0.95 7.18 -37.85
CA MET A 53 -0.29 6.58 -37.34
C MET A 53 -1.41 7.60 -37.42
N THR A 54 -2.63 7.12 -37.61
CA THR A 54 -3.82 7.96 -37.47
C THR A 54 -4.16 8.09 -35.98
N LEU A 55 -4.33 9.32 -35.53
CA LEU A 55 -4.68 9.60 -34.15
C LEU A 55 -6.16 9.33 -33.92
N GLU A 56 -6.47 8.40 -33.04
CA GLU A 56 -7.82 7.99 -32.71
C GLU A 56 -8.06 8.11 -31.21
N ARG A 57 -9.33 8.36 -30.85
CA ARG A 57 -9.73 8.25 -29.44
C ARG A 57 -9.89 6.80 -29.09
N LYS A 58 -9.11 6.35 -28.14
CA LYS A 58 -9.18 4.99 -27.60
C LYS A 58 -9.20 4.96 -26.08
N ASN A 59 -9.48 3.81 -25.53
CA ASN A 59 -9.31 3.60 -24.10
C ASN A 59 -7.81 3.55 -23.80
N PHE A 60 -7.40 4.33 -22.81
CA PHE A 60 -6.03 4.33 -22.31
C PHE A 60 -5.94 3.47 -21.06
N ASP A 61 -5.15 2.41 -21.11
CA ASP A 61 -4.91 1.58 -19.94
C ASP A 61 -3.81 2.21 -19.07
N HIS A 62 -4.26 2.97 -18.08
CA HIS A 62 -3.39 3.55 -17.08
C HIS A 62 -2.99 2.48 -16.06
N GLU A 63 -1.70 2.42 -15.75
CA GLU A 63 -1.13 1.50 -14.78
C GLU A 63 -0.41 2.29 -13.69
N LEU A 64 -0.93 2.21 -12.48
CA LEU A 64 -0.28 2.75 -11.30
C LEU A 64 0.44 1.65 -10.56
N VAL A 65 1.75 1.82 -10.36
CA VAL A 65 2.59 0.83 -9.66
C VAL A 65 3.00 1.36 -8.30
N SER A 66 2.77 0.56 -7.26
CA SER A 66 3.17 0.87 -5.89
C SER A 66 3.73 -0.37 -5.18
N ASN A 67 4.39 -0.14 -4.06
CA ASN A 67 4.79 -1.20 -3.15
C ASN A 67 3.69 -1.40 -2.10
N GLY A 68 3.38 -2.65 -1.81
CA GLY A 68 2.36 -2.99 -0.83
C GLY A 68 2.84 -4.07 0.14
N LYS A 69 2.07 -4.26 1.18
CA LYS A 69 2.25 -5.31 2.17
C LYS A 69 0.99 -6.15 2.25
N VAL A 70 1.15 -7.46 2.25
CA VAL A 70 0.05 -8.40 2.45
C VAL A 70 -0.34 -8.41 3.91
N GLU A 71 -1.62 -8.31 4.18
CA GLU A 71 -2.20 -8.38 5.53
C GLU A 71 -3.36 -9.39 5.52
N ALA A 72 -3.46 -10.19 6.57
CA ALA A 72 -4.64 -11.01 6.74
C ALA A 72 -5.83 -10.14 7.13
N ARG A 73 -7.02 -10.40 6.56
CA ARG A 73 -8.24 -9.65 6.90
C ARG A 73 -8.63 -9.76 8.37
N GLN A 74 -8.26 -10.88 9.00
CA GLN A 74 -8.48 -11.13 10.41
C GLN A 74 -7.18 -11.61 11.02
N GLN A 75 -6.73 -10.94 12.07
CA GLN A 75 -5.62 -11.35 12.91
C GLN A 75 -5.91 -11.00 14.35
N ALA A 76 -5.46 -11.83 15.26
CA ALA A 76 -5.60 -11.59 16.70
C ALA A 76 -4.32 -11.96 17.43
N ASP A 77 -3.81 -11.02 18.20
CA ASP A 77 -2.79 -11.26 19.20
C ASP A 77 -3.48 -11.74 20.47
N LEU A 78 -3.17 -12.95 20.89
CA LEU A 78 -3.80 -13.61 22.01
C LEU A 78 -2.87 -13.61 23.21
N SER A 79 -3.38 -13.18 24.35
CA SER A 79 -2.66 -13.15 25.63
C SER A 79 -3.58 -13.67 26.72
N PHE A 80 -3.00 -14.31 27.72
CA PHE A 80 -3.73 -14.65 28.95
C PHE A 80 -4.01 -13.36 29.73
N ARG A 81 -5.24 -13.22 30.21
CA ARG A 81 -5.61 -12.12 31.12
C ARG A 81 -5.22 -12.38 32.56
N VAL A 82 -5.09 -13.66 32.90
CA VAL A 82 -4.58 -14.13 34.17
C VAL A 82 -3.13 -14.55 33.95
N THR A 83 -2.20 -13.97 34.70
CA THR A 83 -0.75 -14.21 34.56
C THR A 83 -0.14 -14.79 35.89
N SER A 84 -0.97 -14.95 36.90
CA SER A 84 -0.54 -15.47 38.20
C SER A 84 -0.16 -16.94 38.17
N GLU A 85 -0.79 -17.71 37.27
CA GLU A 85 -0.62 -19.16 37.19
C GLU A 85 0.29 -19.57 36.04
N PRO A 86 1.08 -20.65 36.16
CA PRO A 86 1.89 -21.16 35.06
C PRO A 86 1.02 -21.83 33.99
N VAL A 87 1.53 -21.86 32.77
CA VAL A 87 0.92 -22.61 31.66
C VAL A 87 1.05 -24.10 31.94
N ALA A 88 -0.06 -24.81 32.07
CA ALA A 88 -0.06 -26.25 32.24
C ALA A 88 0.18 -26.96 30.90
N HIS A 89 -0.57 -26.57 29.87
CA HIS A 89 -0.53 -27.22 28.56
C HIS A 89 -0.54 -26.22 27.42
N VAL A 90 0.25 -26.52 26.36
CA VAL A 90 0.20 -25.89 25.07
C VAL A 90 -0.17 -26.94 24.04
N TYR A 91 -1.30 -26.74 23.35
CA TYR A 91 -1.90 -27.76 22.47
C TYR A 91 -1.54 -27.57 20.99
N VAL A 92 -0.87 -26.48 20.65
CA VAL A 92 -0.60 -26.07 19.27
C VAL A 92 0.87 -25.67 19.06
N LYS A 93 1.28 -25.63 17.79
CA LYS A 93 2.61 -25.16 17.35
C LYS A 93 2.43 -24.08 16.30
N ASN A 94 3.50 -23.33 16.03
CA ASN A 94 3.53 -22.41 14.90
C ASN A 94 3.28 -23.14 13.58
N GLY A 95 2.35 -22.65 12.78
CA GLY A 95 1.91 -23.26 11.53
C GLY A 95 0.70 -24.18 11.64
N ASP A 96 0.24 -24.51 12.84
CA ASP A 96 -0.95 -25.35 13.03
C ASP A 96 -2.23 -24.59 12.60
N ARG A 97 -3.10 -25.30 11.89
CA ARG A 97 -4.44 -24.80 11.57
C ARG A 97 -5.39 -25.05 12.74
N VAL A 98 -6.09 -23.99 13.13
CA VAL A 98 -7.03 -24.03 14.25
C VAL A 98 -8.43 -23.57 13.83
N ARG A 99 -9.44 -24.07 14.52
CA ARG A 99 -10.85 -23.69 14.34
C ARG A 99 -11.28 -22.74 15.46
N ARG A 100 -12.26 -21.91 15.16
CA ARG A 100 -12.89 -21.05 16.17
C ARG A 100 -13.30 -21.85 17.41
N GLY A 101 -12.94 -21.38 18.61
CA GLY A 101 -13.20 -22.04 19.90
C GLY A 101 -12.24 -23.17 20.24
N GLN A 102 -11.30 -23.53 19.36
CA GLN A 102 -10.30 -24.56 19.67
C GLN A 102 -9.35 -24.06 20.76
N LYS A 103 -9.11 -24.91 21.78
CA LYS A 103 -8.12 -24.62 22.82
C LYS A 103 -6.72 -24.59 22.24
N LEU A 104 -5.97 -23.51 22.57
CA LEU A 104 -4.59 -23.28 22.16
C LEU A 104 -3.62 -23.58 23.32
N ALA A 105 -3.96 -23.09 24.50
CA ALA A 105 -3.19 -23.30 25.72
C ALA A 105 -4.11 -23.18 26.94
N GLU A 106 -3.62 -23.68 28.08
CA GLU A 106 -4.35 -23.70 29.35
C GLU A 106 -3.38 -23.48 30.51
N LEU A 107 -3.76 -22.62 31.44
CA LEU A 107 -3.04 -22.41 32.69
C LEU A 107 -3.28 -23.57 33.66
N ASP A 108 -2.50 -23.62 34.73
CA ASP A 108 -2.84 -24.47 35.87
C ASP A 108 -4.12 -23.96 36.54
N LEU A 109 -5.16 -24.78 36.52
CA LEU A 109 -6.50 -24.39 36.97
C LEU A 109 -6.73 -24.66 38.47
N PHE A 110 -5.79 -25.25 39.17
CA PHE A 110 -6.02 -25.71 40.57
C PHE A 110 -6.41 -24.54 41.47
N THR A 111 -5.60 -23.49 41.50
CA THR A 111 -5.83 -22.33 42.37
C THR A 111 -7.12 -21.57 41.97
N LEU A 112 -7.37 -21.43 40.67
CA LEU A 112 -8.54 -20.73 40.14
C LEU A 112 -9.85 -21.48 40.42
N LYS A 113 -9.84 -22.84 40.33
CA LYS A 113 -10.98 -23.67 40.69
C LYS A 113 -11.29 -23.56 42.18
N ASN A 114 -10.28 -23.64 43.05
CA ASN A 114 -10.46 -23.46 44.48
C ASN A 114 -11.01 -22.07 44.82
N LYS A 115 -10.52 -21.03 44.16
CA LYS A 115 -11.02 -19.64 44.32
C LYS A 115 -12.49 -19.53 43.94
N LEU A 116 -12.90 -20.15 42.81
CA LEU A 116 -14.29 -20.20 42.38
C LEU A 116 -15.16 -20.92 43.40
N GLU A 117 -14.75 -22.08 43.88
CA GLU A 117 -15.48 -22.88 44.90
C GLU A 117 -15.67 -22.10 46.22
N GLN A 118 -14.62 -21.39 46.67
CA GLN A 118 -14.72 -20.52 47.85
C GLN A 118 -15.72 -19.40 47.65
N ALA A 119 -15.68 -18.74 46.47
CA ALA A 119 -16.58 -17.64 46.13
C ALA A 119 -18.05 -18.15 46.00
N GLU A 120 -18.25 -19.35 45.44
CA GLU A 120 -19.56 -20.03 45.37
C GLU A 120 -20.13 -20.32 46.75
N ASN A 121 -19.31 -20.87 47.65
CA ASN A 121 -19.71 -21.15 49.03
C ASN A 121 -20.10 -19.86 49.78
N SER A 122 -19.31 -18.77 49.58
CA SER A 122 -19.60 -17.46 50.18
C SER A 122 -20.90 -16.86 49.62
N LEU A 123 -21.17 -17.00 48.30
CA LEU A 123 -22.39 -16.55 47.67
C LEU A 123 -23.61 -17.31 48.24
N ARG A 124 -23.51 -18.67 48.38
CA ARG A 124 -24.55 -19.50 48.94
C ARG A 124 -24.86 -19.15 50.40
N GLN A 125 -23.84 -18.86 51.22
CA GLN A 125 -24.03 -18.38 52.57
C GLN A 125 -24.75 -17.05 52.62
N ALA A 126 -24.33 -16.05 51.78
CA ALA A 126 -24.97 -14.75 51.72
C ALA A 126 -26.42 -14.80 51.21
N GLU A 127 -26.72 -15.78 50.33
CA GLU A 127 -28.05 -16.06 49.84
C GLU A 127 -28.99 -16.56 50.95
N LEU A 128 -28.51 -17.49 51.78
CA LEU A 128 -29.26 -17.95 52.96
C LEU A 128 -29.47 -16.82 53.97
N GLU A 129 -28.46 -16.02 54.24
CA GLU A 129 -28.53 -14.86 55.12
C GLU A 129 -29.51 -13.78 54.60
N MET A 130 -29.59 -13.56 53.28
CA MET A 130 -30.57 -12.70 52.66
C MET A 130 -32.00 -13.24 52.85
N GLN A 131 -32.19 -14.55 52.71
CA GLN A 131 -33.46 -15.21 52.97
C GLN A 131 -33.89 -15.03 54.41
N ASP A 132 -32.97 -15.24 55.38
CA ASP A 132 -33.25 -15.04 56.81
C ASP A 132 -33.65 -13.60 57.13
N VAL A 133 -33.00 -12.61 56.55
CA VAL A 133 -33.36 -11.20 56.69
C VAL A 133 -34.77 -10.95 56.18
N LEU A 134 -35.14 -11.52 55.04
CA LEU A 134 -36.52 -11.36 54.46
C LEU A 134 -37.57 -12.02 55.29
N ILE A 135 -37.34 -13.24 55.77
CA ILE A 135 -38.22 -13.98 56.68
C ILE A 135 -38.40 -13.22 58.01
N GLY A 136 -37.31 -12.70 58.57
CA GLY A 136 -37.35 -11.88 59.79
C GLY A 136 -38.15 -10.57 59.63
N GLN A 137 -38.39 -10.10 58.41
CA GLN A 137 -39.26 -8.97 58.10
C GLN A 137 -40.69 -9.37 57.74
N GLY A 138 -41.03 -10.69 57.85
CA GLY A 138 -42.35 -11.20 57.61
C GLY A 138 -42.68 -11.58 56.18
N TYR A 139 -41.72 -11.61 55.28
CA TYR A 139 -41.90 -11.98 53.86
C TYR A 139 -41.68 -13.48 53.64
N SER A 140 -42.46 -14.07 52.72
CA SER A 140 -42.28 -15.45 52.31
C SER A 140 -41.34 -15.54 51.11
N ILE A 141 -40.35 -16.40 51.19
CA ILE A 141 -39.38 -16.66 50.10
C ILE A 141 -40.08 -17.23 48.86
N GLU A 142 -41.18 -17.98 49.04
CA GLU A 142 -41.95 -18.55 47.92
C GLU A 142 -42.60 -17.47 47.03
N ARG A 143 -42.77 -16.25 47.55
CA ARG A 143 -43.37 -15.10 46.85
C ARG A 143 -42.42 -13.93 46.72
N MET A 144 -41.21 -14.22 46.28
CA MET A 144 -40.15 -13.23 46.08
C MET A 144 -40.58 -12.06 45.15
N ALA A 145 -41.50 -12.31 44.19
CA ALA A 145 -41.99 -11.28 43.28
C ALA A 145 -42.83 -10.21 44.00
N ASP A 146 -43.48 -10.57 45.08
CA ASP A 146 -44.39 -9.64 45.83
C ASP A 146 -43.63 -8.79 46.84
N ILE A 147 -42.33 -9.01 47.03
CA ILE A 147 -41.51 -8.27 47.98
C ILE A 147 -41.15 -6.90 47.37
N PRO A 148 -41.38 -5.79 48.09
CA PRO A 148 -40.99 -4.47 47.63
C PRO A 148 -39.49 -4.38 47.35
N GLU A 149 -39.11 -3.71 46.28
CA GLU A 149 -37.69 -3.62 45.81
C GLU A 149 -36.77 -3.01 46.87
N GLU A 150 -37.28 -2.06 47.65
CA GLU A 150 -36.53 -1.43 48.74
C GLU A 150 -36.16 -2.43 49.85
N VAL A 151 -37.09 -3.36 50.15
CA VAL A 151 -36.87 -4.40 51.14
C VAL A 151 -35.85 -5.43 50.63
N LYS A 152 -35.94 -5.83 49.38
CA LYS A 152 -34.93 -6.68 48.72
C LYS A 152 -33.54 -6.06 48.81
N LYS A 153 -33.41 -4.78 48.39
CA LYS A 153 -32.12 -4.06 48.46
C LYS A 153 -31.57 -4.01 49.89
N LEU A 154 -32.43 -3.76 50.88
CA LEU A 154 -31.99 -3.75 52.28
C LEU A 154 -31.47 -5.16 52.71
N ALA A 155 -32.16 -6.21 52.31
CA ALA A 155 -31.76 -7.57 52.59
C ALA A 155 -30.43 -7.94 51.89
N GLU A 156 -30.25 -7.57 50.63
CA GLU A 156 -29.00 -7.74 49.87
C GLU A 156 -27.81 -7.04 50.55
N VAL A 157 -27.99 -5.80 51.01
CA VAL A 157 -26.96 -5.03 51.69
C VAL A 157 -26.59 -5.69 53.05
N LYS A 158 -27.61 -6.10 53.84
CA LYS A 158 -27.40 -6.70 55.15
C LYS A 158 -26.72 -8.05 55.08
N SER A 159 -27.04 -8.89 54.11
CA SER A 159 -26.47 -10.21 53.89
C SER A 159 -25.10 -10.18 53.17
N GLY A 160 -24.71 -9.05 52.59
CA GLY A 160 -23.52 -8.99 51.74
C GLY A 160 -23.65 -9.77 50.41
N TYR A 161 -24.91 -10.10 50.01
CA TYR A 161 -25.19 -10.87 48.79
C TYR A 161 -24.57 -10.24 47.54
N GLY A 162 -24.71 -8.92 47.35
CA GLY A 162 -24.13 -8.22 46.22
C GLY A 162 -22.61 -8.33 46.10
N GLN A 163 -21.91 -8.25 47.25
CA GLN A 163 -20.45 -8.41 47.30
C GLN A 163 -20.04 -9.86 46.98
N SER A 164 -20.69 -10.86 47.57
CA SER A 164 -20.41 -12.27 47.35
C SER A 164 -20.67 -12.68 45.88
N ARG A 165 -21.76 -12.17 45.31
CA ARG A 165 -22.09 -12.36 43.87
C ARG A 165 -21.00 -11.81 42.97
N ASN A 166 -20.55 -10.57 43.21
CA ASN A 166 -19.47 -9.96 42.41
C ASN A 166 -18.17 -10.77 42.53
N SER A 167 -17.85 -11.28 43.72
CA SER A 167 -16.67 -12.13 43.93
C SER A 167 -16.77 -13.45 43.16
N TYR A 168 -17.95 -14.07 43.15
CA TYR A 168 -18.22 -15.28 42.38
C TYR A 168 -18.09 -15.04 40.88
N GLU A 169 -18.71 -13.99 40.35
CA GLU A 169 -18.62 -13.65 38.93
C GLU A 169 -17.16 -13.37 38.50
N LEU A 170 -16.39 -12.67 39.35
CA LEU A 170 -14.98 -12.43 39.08
C LEU A 170 -14.16 -13.74 39.06
N ALA A 171 -14.33 -14.61 40.03
CA ALA A 171 -13.63 -15.90 40.11
C ALA A 171 -13.98 -16.81 38.91
N ARG A 172 -15.26 -16.81 38.50
CA ARG A 172 -15.72 -17.53 37.31
C ARG A 172 -15.05 -16.97 36.03
N TYR A 173 -15.06 -15.65 35.87
CA TYR A 173 -14.42 -15.00 34.75
C TYR A 173 -12.90 -15.28 34.68
N GLU A 174 -12.20 -15.22 35.80
CA GLU A 174 -10.76 -15.55 35.85
C GLU A 174 -10.50 -17.00 35.42
N LEU A 175 -11.34 -17.95 35.84
CA LEU A 175 -11.24 -19.36 35.43
C LEU A 175 -11.50 -19.51 33.90
N GLU A 176 -12.49 -18.81 33.35
CA GLU A 176 -12.77 -18.83 31.93
C GLU A 176 -11.59 -18.25 31.12
N GLN A 177 -10.95 -17.17 31.62
CA GLN A 177 -9.79 -16.55 30.98
C GLN A 177 -8.48 -17.33 31.13
N ALA A 178 -8.47 -18.41 31.91
CA ALA A 178 -7.33 -19.31 32.06
C ALA A 178 -7.18 -20.28 30.87
N VAL A 179 -8.14 -20.32 29.96
CA VAL A 179 -8.09 -21.15 28.75
C VAL A 179 -8.04 -20.24 27.53
N LEU A 180 -6.94 -20.30 26.80
CA LEU A 180 -6.77 -19.52 25.57
C LEU A 180 -7.37 -20.28 24.39
N THR A 181 -8.29 -19.65 23.67
CA THR A 181 -8.99 -20.26 22.53
C THR A 181 -8.85 -19.41 21.29
N ALA A 182 -8.93 -20.03 20.11
CA ALA A 182 -8.90 -19.35 18.83
C ALA A 182 -10.22 -18.57 18.61
N PRO A 183 -10.18 -17.24 18.31
CA PRO A 183 -11.39 -16.44 18.11
C PRO A 183 -12.06 -16.69 16.74
N PHE A 184 -11.33 -17.21 15.77
CA PHE A 184 -11.77 -17.55 14.42
C PHE A 184 -10.92 -18.67 13.82
N ASN A 185 -11.30 -19.17 12.64
CA ASN A 185 -10.50 -20.18 11.92
C ASN A 185 -9.24 -19.54 11.37
N GLY A 186 -8.07 -20.13 11.65
CA GLY A 186 -6.80 -19.52 11.28
C GLY A 186 -5.60 -20.45 11.38
N VAL A 187 -4.43 -19.84 11.31
CA VAL A 187 -3.13 -20.49 11.51
C VAL A 187 -2.42 -19.82 12.67
N VAL A 188 -1.83 -20.61 13.56
CA VAL A 188 -1.05 -20.12 14.70
C VAL A 188 0.30 -19.61 14.24
N ALA A 189 0.67 -18.41 14.67
CA ALA A 189 1.97 -17.79 14.42
C ALA A 189 2.50 -17.16 15.72
N ASN A 190 3.79 -16.89 15.76
CA ASN A 190 4.48 -16.21 16.85
C ASN A 190 4.12 -16.78 18.25
N LEU A 191 4.08 -18.12 18.36
CA LEU A 191 3.90 -18.78 19.65
C LEU A 191 5.18 -18.62 20.49
N THR A 192 5.12 -17.77 21.50
CA THR A 192 6.23 -17.47 22.43
C THR A 192 6.12 -18.26 23.73
N GLY A 193 4.88 -18.55 24.15
CA GLY A 193 4.59 -19.21 25.42
C GLY A 193 5.02 -20.67 25.48
N LYS A 194 5.50 -21.10 26.65
CA LYS A 194 5.95 -22.47 26.91
C LYS A 194 5.26 -23.03 28.14
N ALA A 195 4.99 -24.32 28.12
CA ALA A 195 4.48 -25.03 29.29
C ALA A 195 5.42 -24.84 30.49
N PHE A 196 4.84 -24.83 31.70
CA PHE A 196 5.49 -24.65 32.99
C PHE A 196 6.06 -23.27 33.29
N ASN A 197 5.96 -22.30 32.33
CA ASN A 197 6.30 -20.91 32.56
C ASN A 197 5.03 -20.08 32.79
N ARG A 198 5.16 -18.97 33.52
CA ARG A 198 4.08 -17.99 33.61
C ARG A 198 3.98 -17.20 32.29
N PRO A 199 2.76 -16.85 31.87
CA PRO A 199 2.58 -15.98 30.72
C PRO A 199 3.21 -14.62 30.95
N ASP A 200 3.81 -14.03 29.89
CA ASP A 200 4.27 -12.67 29.92
C ASP A 200 3.07 -11.72 29.68
N ALA A 201 2.93 -10.70 30.53
CA ALA A 201 1.88 -9.69 30.38
C ALA A 201 2.19 -8.64 29.29
N SER A 202 3.46 -8.50 28.91
CA SER A 202 3.94 -7.50 27.96
C SER A 202 3.93 -7.99 26.50
N GLU A 203 3.92 -9.31 26.27
CA GLU A 203 3.97 -9.91 24.95
C GLU A 203 2.78 -10.84 24.70
N PRO A 204 2.25 -10.88 23.48
CA PRO A 204 1.24 -11.86 23.11
C PRO A 204 1.77 -13.30 23.25
N PHE A 205 0.94 -14.18 23.79
CA PHE A 205 1.26 -15.62 23.91
C PHE A 205 1.39 -16.27 22.53
N CYS A 206 0.50 -15.92 21.61
CA CYS A 206 0.55 -16.31 20.20
C CYS A 206 -0.29 -15.35 19.35
N ARG A 207 -0.12 -15.44 18.03
CA ARG A 207 -0.98 -14.80 17.05
C ARG A 207 -1.78 -15.85 16.29
N VAL A 208 -3.06 -15.56 16.03
CA VAL A 208 -3.86 -16.33 15.07
C VAL A 208 -4.10 -15.48 13.85
N ILE A 209 -3.69 -15.99 12.69
CA ILE A 209 -3.85 -15.35 11.37
C ILE A 209 -5.00 -16.04 10.67
N GLY A 210 -6.06 -15.30 10.31
CA GLY A 210 -7.24 -15.82 9.62
C GLY A 210 -6.91 -16.33 8.22
N THR A 211 -7.56 -17.43 7.84
CA THR A 211 -7.43 -18.01 6.48
C THR A 211 -8.50 -17.50 5.50
N GLU A 212 -9.44 -16.69 5.96
CA GLU A 212 -10.56 -16.16 5.17
C GLU A 212 -10.18 -14.86 4.45
N GLY A 213 -9.25 -14.99 3.49
CA GLY A 213 -8.85 -13.92 2.59
C GLY A 213 -7.64 -13.12 3.09
N MET A 214 -6.85 -12.71 2.12
CA MET A 214 -5.76 -11.76 2.26
C MET A 214 -6.12 -10.46 1.59
N GLU A 215 -5.63 -9.37 2.12
CA GLU A 215 -5.69 -8.05 1.50
C GLU A 215 -4.28 -7.50 1.36
N VAL A 216 -4.11 -6.55 0.46
CA VAL A 216 -2.85 -5.83 0.30
C VAL A 216 -3.08 -4.37 0.64
N SER A 217 -2.27 -3.85 1.54
CA SER A 217 -2.23 -2.44 1.89
C SER A 217 -1.08 -1.78 1.12
N PHE A 218 -1.36 -0.71 0.38
CA PHE A 218 -0.38 0.06 -0.37
C PHE A 218 -0.73 1.55 -0.32
N THR A 219 0.19 2.41 -0.75
CA THR A 219 0.00 3.86 -0.75
C THR A 219 0.07 4.40 -2.16
N VAL A 220 -0.69 5.47 -2.42
CA VAL A 220 -0.72 6.20 -3.69
C VAL A 220 -0.60 7.69 -3.42
N LEU A 221 -0.11 8.46 -4.38
CA LEU A 221 -0.06 9.91 -4.28
C LEU A 221 -1.48 10.51 -4.32
N GLU A 222 -1.70 11.60 -3.60
CA GLU A 222 -2.96 12.36 -3.65
C GLU A 222 -3.34 12.75 -5.09
N SER A 223 -2.35 13.13 -5.91
CA SER A 223 -2.55 13.47 -7.33
C SER A 223 -3.04 12.31 -8.20
N GLU A 224 -2.86 11.07 -7.76
CA GLU A 224 -3.27 9.85 -8.45
C GLU A 224 -4.65 9.35 -8.02
N LEU A 225 -5.21 9.89 -6.94
CA LEU A 225 -6.53 9.49 -6.43
C LEU A 225 -7.66 9.55 -7.46
N PRO A 226 -7.74 10.58 -8.35
CA PRO A 226 -8.78 10.62 -9.38
C PRO A 226 -8.71 9.45 -10.37
N LEU A 227 -7.55 8.79 -10.44
CA LEU A 227 -7.28 7.68 -11.35
C LEU A 227 -7.51 6.30 -10.73
N ILE A 228 -7.89 6.24 -9.45
CA ILE A 228 -8.17 5.00 -8.73
C ILE A 228 -9.60 5.00 -8.23
N GLY A 229 -10.28 3.88 -8.35
CA GLY A 229 -11.62 3.68 -7.84
C GLY A 229 -11.78 2.33 -7.13
N ARG A 230 -12.78 2.25 -6.24
CA ARG A 230 -13.18 0.96 -5.68
C ARG A 230 -13.63 0.03 -6.81
N GLY A 231 -13.18 -1.22 -6.74
CA GLY A 231 -13.44 -2.24 -7.77
C GLY A 231 -12.40 -2.29 -8.88
N ASP A 232 -11.48 -1.33 -8.99
CA ASP A 232 -10.40 -1.36 -9.97
C ASP A 232 -9.57 -2.64 -9.81
N ARG A 233 -9.21 -3.24 -10.94
CA ARG A 233 -8.40 -4.46 -10.96
C ARG A 233 -6.98 -4.19 -10.49
N VAL A 234 -6.50 -5.08 -9.65
CA VAL A 234 -5.15 -5.01 -9.09
C VAL A 234 -4.42 -6.32 -9.40
N ASP A 235 -3.22 -6.19 -9.96
CA ASP A 235 -2.27 -7.30 -10.09
C ASP A 235 -1.24 -7.18 -8.96
N ILE A 236 -1.10 -8.25 -8.18
CA ILE A 236 -0.30 -8.32 -6.96
C ILE A 236 0.82 -9.31 -7.21
N THR A 237 2.06 -8.85 -7.27
CA THR A 237 3.24 -9.66 -7.56
C THR A 237 4.14 -9.72 -6.34
N PRO A 238 4.25 -10.89 -5.67
CA PRO A 238 5.19 -11.07 -4.58
C PRO A 238 6.64 -10.85 -5.01
N TYR A 239 7.44 -10.21 -4.16
CA TYR A 239 8.89 -10.12 -4.41
C TYR A 239 9.62 -11.44 -4.19
N ALA A 240 9.00 -12.39 -3.49
CA ALA A 240 9.55 -13.72 -3.31
C ALA A 240 9.66 -14.46 -4.65
N SER A 241 10.86 -14.91 -4.98
CA SER A 241 11.17 -15.60 -6.24
C SER A 241 10.32 -16.86 -6.41
N GLY A 242 9.76 -17.06 -7.61
CA GLY A 242 9.00 -18.26 -7.96
C GLY A 242 7.53 -18.27 -7.56
N MET A 243 7.01 -17.19 -6.95
CA MET A 243 5.59 -17.06 -6.66
C MET A 243 4.85 -16.39 -7.84
N ALA A 244 3.71 -16.96 -8.21
CA ALA A 244 2.86 -16.40 -9.26
C ALA A 244 2.16 -15.12 -8.78
N ALA A 245 1.92 -14.18 -9.71
CA ALA A 245 1.11 -13.02 -9.46
C ALA A 245 -0.34 -13.42 -9.12
N VAL A 246 -0.93 -12.69 -8.19
CA VAL A 246 -2.33 -12.87 -7.75
C VAL A 246 -3.13 -11.66 -8.19
N THR A 247 -4.36 -11.87 -8.64
CA THR A 247 -5.26 -10.77 -8.99
C THR A 247 -6.15 -10.39 -7.82
N GLY A 248 -6.52 -9.12 -7.76
CA GLY A 248 -7.41 -8.59 -6.75
C GLY A 248 -8.24 -7.43 -7.26
N SER A 249 -8.89 -6.75 -6.35
CA SER A 249 -9.61 -5.50 -6.63
C SER A 249 -9.50 -4.53 -5.46
N VAL A 250 -9.46 -3.23 -5.77
CA VAL A 250 -9.48 -2.16 -4.76
C VAL A 250 -10.76 -2.26 -3.94
N SER A 251 -10.63 -2.42 -2.64
CA SER A 251 -11.75 -2.54 -1.70
C SER A 251 -11.98 -1.27 -0.90
N GLU A 252 -10.91 -0.59 -0.52
CA GLU A 252 -10.97 0.57 0.36
C GLU A 252 -9.95 1.62 -0.07
N ILE A 253 -10.36 2.87 -0.03
CA ILE A 253 -9.51 4.04 -0.19
C ILE A 253 -9.70 4.87 1.08
N ASN A 254 -8.63 5.04 1.86
CA ASN A 254 -8.68 5.84 3.08
C ASN A 254 -8.89 7.31 2.71
N PRO A 255 -9.84 8.02 3.32
CA PRO A 255 -10.07 9.45 3.05
C PRO A 255 -9.00 10.38 3.67
N LEU A 256 -8.01 9.83 4.38
CA LEU A 256 -6.94 10.58 5.01
C LEU A 256 -5.69 10.61 4.11
N VAL A 257 -5.18 11.81 3.84
CA VAL A 257 -3.86 12.05 3.24
C VAL A 257 -2.84 12.19 4.36
N ASP A 258 -1.73 11.46 4.28
CA ASP A 258 -0.66 11.55 5.29
C ASP A 258 0.26 12.77 5.07
N GLU A 259 1.23 12.96 5.97
CA GLU A 259 2.19 14.07 5.95
C GLU A 259 3.06 14.11 4.67
N ASN A 260 3.15 12.99 3.94
CA ASN A 260 3.92 12.86 2.70
C ASN A 260 3.06 13.01 1.45
N GLY A 261 1.78 13.39 1.58
CA GLY A 261 0.85 13.47 0.46
C GLY A 261 0.42 12.10 -0.07
N MET A 262 0.49 11.05 0.77
CA MET A 262 0.13 9.69 0.38
C MET A 262 -1.21 9.29 0.97
N VAL A 263 -1.96 8.50 0.22
CA VAL A 263 -3.23 7.92 0.65
C VAL A 263 -3.12 6.41 0.71
N LYS A 264 -3.57 5.84 1.82
CA LYS A 264 -3.56 4.39 2.02
C LYS A 264 -4.74 3.75 1.29
N VAL A 265 -4.45 2.75 0.49
CA VAL A 265 -5.42 1.98 -0.29
C VAL A 265 -5.30 0.51 0.07
N LYS A 266 -6.45 -0.20 0.12
CA LYS A 266 -6.48 -1.64 0.31
C LYS A 266 -7.11 -2.32 -0.90
N ALA A 267 -6.57 -3.49 -1.25
CA ALA A 267 -7.10 -4.37 -2.26
C ALA A 267 -7.30 -5.78 -1.70
N VAL A 268 -8.43 -6.38 -1.99
CA VAL A 268 -8.72 -7.77 -1.62
C VAL A 268 -8.17 -8.70 -2.68
N CYS A 269 -7.38 -9.70 -2.25
CA CYS A 269 -6.86 -10.74 -3.11
C CYS A 269 -7.96 -11.76 -3.45
N ARG A 270 -8.08 -12.16 -4.71
CA ARG A 270 -9.05 -13.16 -5.16
C ARG A 270 -8.69 -14.57 -4.68
N ASP A 271 -7.41 -14.91 -4.75
CA ASP A 271 -6.84 -16.15 -4.23
C ASP A 271 -5.58 -15.81 -3.43
N GLY A 272 -5.77 -15.57 -2.14
CA GLY A 272 -4.69 -15.25 -1.20
C GLY A 272 -4.04 -16.49 -0.56
N SER A 273 -4.43 -17.71 -0.94
CA SER A 273 -4.01 -18.96 -0.26
C SER A 273 -2.50 -19.21 -0.26
N ARG A 274 -1.76 -18.58 -1.17
CA ARG A 274 -0.29 -18.68 -1.27
C ARG A 274 0.45 -17.47 -0.68
N LEU A 275 -0.28 -16.46 -0.24
CA LEU A 275 0.31 -15.27 0.36
C LEU A 275 0.40 -15.44 1.88
N TYR A 276 1.49 -14.95 2.46
CA TYR A 276 1.67 -14.92 3.90
C TYR A 276 1.50 -13.49 4.41
N ASP A 277 0.93 -13.37 5.60
CA ASP A 277 0.84 -12.11 6.31
C ASP A 277 2.23 -11.46 6.47
N GLY A 278 2.33 -10.17 6.18
CA GLY A 278 3.59 -9.43 6.23
C GLY A 278 4.45 -9.47 4.95
N MET A 279 4.07 -10.23 3.91
CA MET A 279 4.81 -10.25 2.64
C MET A 279 4.82 -8.90 1.94
N ASN A 280 5.99 -8.51 1.40
CA ASN A 280 6.10 -7.37 0.52
C ASN A 280 5.76 -7.77 -0.92
N VAL A 281 4.99 -6.94 -1.58
CA VAL A 281 4.50 -7.16 -2.95
C VAL A 281 4.59 -5.90 -3.79
N ARG A 282 4.75 -6.07 -5.10
CA ARG A 282 4.47 -5.02 -6.07
C ARG A 282 2.99 -5.06 -6.41
N VAL A 283 2.36 -3.91 -6.35
CA VAL A 283 0.93 -3.70 -6.65
C VAL A 283 0.81 -2.89 -7.93
N SER A 284 0.09 -3.39 -8.92
CA SER A 284 -0.23 -2.67 -10.14
C SER A 284 -1.73 -2.51 -10.24
N VAL A 285 -2.22 -1.26 -10.10
CA VAL A 285 -3.64 -0.92 -10.28
C VAL A 285 -3.86 -0.57 -11.75
N LYS A 286 -4.78 -1.26 -12.41
CA LYS A 286 -5.11 -1.05 -13.82
C LYS A 286 -6.49 -0.43 -13.96
N ARG A 287 -6.53 0.71 -14.61
CA ARG A 287 -7.76 1.41 -14.93
C ARG A 287 -7.77 1.85 -16.40
N SER A 288 -8.85 1.58 -17.10
CA SER A 288 -9.05 2.03 -18.46
C SER A 288 -9.77 3.39 -18.45
N VAL A 289 -9.11 4.42 -18.96
CA VAL A 289 -9.66 5.79 -19.10
C VAL A 289 -10.14 5.96 -20.53
N GLN A 290 -11.45 6.18 -20.70
CA GLN A 290 -12.08 6.23 -22.02
C GLN A 290 -11.81 7.54 -22.77
N GLY A 291 -11.86 7.46 -24.11
CA GLY A 291 -11.91 8.64 -24.99
C GLY A 291 -10.65 9.48 -25.05
N GLN A 292 -9.48 8.90 -24.75
CA GLN A 292 -8.20 9.59 -24.79
C GLN A 292 -7.57 9.56 -26.18
N LEU A 293 -6.93 10.67 -26.58
CA LEU A 293 -6.01 10.69 -27.73
C LEU A 293 -4.68 10.10 -27.26
N VAL A 294 -4.25 9.01 -27.86
CA VAL A 294 -3.11 8.21 -27.39
C VAL A 294 -2.07 8.07 -28.48
N ILE A 295 -0.81 8.34 -28.10
CA ILE A 295 0.35 8.23 -29.01
C ILE A 295 1.45 7.37 -28.37
N PRO A 296 2.25 6.65 -29.15
CA PRO A 296 3.45 5.98 -28.67
C PRO A 296 4.46 6.99 -28.10
N LYS A 297 5.20 6.59 -27.08
CA LYS A 297 6.29 7.42 -26.50
C LYS A 297 7.31 7.86 -27.53
N THR A 298 7.53 7.04 -28.57
CA THR A 298 8.44 7.33 -29.69
C THR A 298 8.02 8.52 -30.54
N ALA A 299 6.73 8.89 -30.55
CA ALA A 299 6.22 10.04 -31.28
C ALA A 299 6.59 11.38 -30.64
N VAL A 300 6.92 11.39 -29.33
CA VAL A 300 7.24 12.60 -28.57
C VAL A 300 8.74 12.88 -28.62
N VAL A 301 9.12 14.07 -29.08
CA VAL A 301 10.49 14.54 -29.15
C VAL A 301 10.66 15.77 -28.28
N MET A 302 11.78 15.85 -27.56
CA MET A 302 12.12 17.05 -26.77
C MET A 302 12.84 18.09 -27.67
N ARG A 303 12.30 19.30 -27.75
CA ARG A 303 12.90 20.43 -28.49
C ARG A 303 12.92 21.66 -27.59
N SER A 304 14.09 22.23 -27.38
CA SER A 304 14.26 23.44 -26.54
C SER A 304 13.54 23.35 -25.19
N GLY A 305 13.57 22.16 -24.56
CA GLY A 305 12.92 21.92 -23.27
C GLY A 305 11.40 21.72 -23.31
N LYS A 306 10.79 21.67 -24.50
CA LYS A 306 9.34 21.42 -24.70
C LYS A 306 9.09 20.12 -25.42
N GLN A 307 7.96 19.50 -25.15
CA GLN A 307 7.48 18.33 -25.85
C GLN A 307 6.85 18.70 -27.19
N VAL A 308 7.26 17.97 -28.22
CA VAL A 308 6.84 18.19 -29.60
C VAL A 308 6.40 16.88 -30.23
N VAL A 309 5.32 16.94 -30.97
CA VAL A 309 4.86 15.86 -31.85
C VAL A 309 4.76 16.38 -33.27
N PHE A 310 5.25 15.62 -34.22
CA PHE A 310 5.13 15.98 -35.65
C PHE A 310 3.87 15.33 -36.23
N THR A 311 3.07 16.12 -36.95
CA THR A 311 1.97 15.63 -37.76
C THR A 311 2.29 15.77 -39.25
N LEU A 312 1.81 14.85 -40.05
CA LEU A 312 1.93 14.88 -41.50
C LEU A 312 0.81 15.73 -42.11
N LYS A 313 1.17 16.78 -42.86
CA LYS A 313 0.20 17.58 -43.62
C LYS A 313 0.80 17.94 -44.98
N ASN A 314 0.10 17.57 -46.07
CA ASN A 314 0.52 17.85 -47.45
C ASN A 314 1.96 17.35 -47.75
N GLY A 315 2.36 16.16 -47.25
CA GLY A 315 3.71 15.61 -47.47
C GLY A 315 4.83 16.29 -46.66
N LYS A 316 4.49 17.13 -45.68
CA LYS A 316 5.42 17.85 -44.83
C LYS A 316 5.17 17.52 -43.34
N ALA A 317 6.25 17.52 -42.56
CA ALA A 317 6.21 17.35 -41.10
C ALA A 317 5.89 18.69 -40.42
N MET A 318 4.73 18.76 -39.79
CA MET A 318 4.31 19.96 -39.05
C MET A 318 4.64 19.78 -37.56
N TRP A 319 5.38 20.70 -37.02
CA TRP A 319 5.78 20.73 -35.62
C TRP A 319 4.64 21.25 -34.74
N ASN A 320 4.21 20.47 -33.76
CA ASN A 320 3.18 20.86 -32.81
C ASN A 320 3.70 20.73 -31.37
N TYR A 321 3.53 21.78 -30.57
CA TYR A 321 3.79 21.71 -29.15
C TYR A 321 2.63 20.97 -28.46
N VAL A 322 2.98 19.99 -27.61
CA VAL A 322 2.00 19.15 -26.96
C VAL A 322 2.24 19.09 -25.46
N GLN A 323 1.20 18.73 -24.74
CA GLN A 323 1.28 18.33 -23.35
C GLN A 323 0.92 16.85 -23.27
N THR A 324 1.83 16.06 -22.71
CA THR A 324 1.54 14.66 -22.38
C THR A 324 0.84 14.61 -21.03
N GLY A 325 -0.20 13.78 -20.91
CA GLY A 325 -0.95 13.55 -19.70
C GLY A 325 -0.58 12.20 -19.06
N LEU A 326 -1.54 11.26 -19.07
CA LEU A 326 -1.34 9.93 -18.53
C LEU A 326 -0.29 9.15 -19.32
N GLU A 327 0.48 8.32 -18.62
CA GLU A 327 1.47 7.47 -19.26
C GLU A 327 1.33 6.00 -18.81
N ASN A 328 1.72 5.09 -19.69
CA ASN A 328 2.00 3.70 -19.39
C ASN A 328 3.39 3.33 -19.92
N LEU A 329 3.70 2.04 -20.01
CA LEU A 329 5.02 1.57 -20.48
C LEU A 329 5.38 2.07 -21.88
N THR A 330 4.43 2.20 -22.82
CA THR A 330 4.65 2.40 -24.25
C THR A 330 4.02 3.66 -24.83
N GLU A 331 3.03 4.23 -24.14
CA GLU A 331 2.16 5.28 -24.69
C GLU A 331 1.99 6.45 -23.73
N TYR A 332 1.62 7.60 -24.30
CA TYR A 332 1.12 8.79 -23.60
C TYR A 332 -0.28 9.15 -24.08
N THR A 333 -1.08 9.72 -23.20
CA THR A 333 -2.20 10.56 -23.65
C THR A 333 -1.65 11.93 -24.04
N VAL A 334 -2.22 12.55 -25.06
CA VAL A 334 -1.73 13.81 -25.61
C VAL A 334 -2.84 14.82 -25.77
N THR A 335 -2.51 16.10 -25.53
CA THR A 335 -3.33 17.27 -25.83
C THR A 335 -2.46 18.37 -26.42
N GLY A 336 -2.99 19.21 -27.28
CA GLY A 336 -2.28 20.33 -27.91
C GLY A 336 -2.82 20.66 -29.27
N ASP A 337 -2.26 21.73 -29.85
CA ASP A 337 -2.61 22.19 -31.20
C ASP A 337 -2.23 21.11 -32.23
N GLY A 338 -3.14 20.84 -33.20
CA GLY A 338 -2.93 19.81 -34.20
C GLY A 338 -3.10 18.38 -33.72
N MET A 339 -3.49 18.17 -32.46
CA MET A 339 -3.82 16.85 -31.88
C MET A 339 -5.34 16.64 -31.92
N GLU A 340 -5.87 16.41 -33.10
CA GLU A 340 -7.30 16.13 -33.34
C GLU A 340 -7.47 14.68 -33.81
N GLU A 341 -8.65 14.14 -33.59
CA GLU A 341 -9.00 12.79 -34.09
C GLU A 341 -8.89 12.80 -35.62
N GLY A 342 -8.22 11.80 -36.21
CA GLY A 342 -7.92 11.70 -37.62
C GLY A 342 -6.60 12.34 -38.07
N ALA A 343 -5.89 13.09 -37.19
CA ALA A 343 -4.57 13.64 -37.51
C ALA A 343 -3.56 12.50 -37.73
N GLN A 344 -2.71 12.66 -38.75
CA GLN A 344 -1.63 11.70 -39.01
C GLN A 344 -0.38 12.09 -38.22
N VAL A 345 -0.06 11.32 -37.16
CA VAL A 345 1.07 11.54 -36.26
C VAL A 345 2.27 10.74 -36.73
N ILE A 346 3.44 11.41 -36.82
CA ILE A 346 4.71 10.77 -37.17
C ILE A 346 5.26 10.07 -35.90
N VAL A 347 5.44 8.76 -35.97
CA VAL A 347 5.84 7.90 -34.83
C VAL A 347 7.30 7.53 -34.81
N THR A 348 7.93 7.46 -36.00
CA THR A 348 9.37 7.20 -36.16
C THR A 348 9.98 8.09 -37.22
N GLY A 349 11.32 8.24 -37.22
CA GLY A 349 12.02 9.15 -38.13
C GLY A 349 11.93 10.63 -37.72
N ASN A 350 11.36 10.95 -36.56
CA ASN A 350 11.02 12.29 -36.08
C ASN A 350 12.18 13.01 -35.37
N VAL A 351 13.25 12.32 -34.98
CA VAL A 351 14.31 12.87 -34.10
C VAL A 351 15.06 14.05 -34.77
N ASN A 352 15.26 14.01 -36.08
CA ASN A 352 16.00 15.04 -36.82
C ASN A 352 15.12 15.92 -37.75
N LEU A 353 13.79 15.77 -37.65
CA LEU A 353 12.89 16.55 -38.51
C LEU A 353 12.87 18.05 -38.14
N ALA A 354 12.92 18.88 -39.16
CA ALA A 354 12.63 20.30 -39.04
C ALA A 354 11.13 20.57 -39.30
N HIS A 355 10.66 21.74 -38.87
CA HIS A 355 9.31 22.21 -39.22
C HIS A 355 9.20 22.38 -40.75
N GLU A 356 8.10 21.90 -41.33
CA GLU A 356 7.82 21.87 -42.76
C GLU A 356 8.80 21.05 -43.62
N ALA A 357 9.63 20.22 -42.99
CA ALA A 357 10.50 19.31 -43.73
C ALA A 357 9.68 18.35 -44.62
N PRO A 358 10.08 18.16 -45.90
CA PRO A 358 9.44 17.15 -46.74
C PRO A 358 9.76 15.76 -46.20
N VAL A 359 8.74 14.91 -46.15
CA VAL A 359 8.87 13.53 -45.62
C VAL A 359 8.26 12.52 -46.58
N LYS A 360 8.83 11.33 -46.61
CA LYS A 360 8.29 10.18 -47.34
C LYS A 360 7.76 9.15 -46.31
N VAL A 361 6.49 8.83 -46.44
CA VAL A 361 5.85 7.83 -45.59
C VAL A 361 6.25 6.46 -46.05
N GLU A 362 6.78 5.65 -45.13
CA GLU A 362 6.99 4.23 -45.32
C GLU A 362 5.76 3.50 -44.76
N ASN A 363 5.07 2.79 -45.65
CA ASN A 363 3.99 1.92 -45.23
C ASN A 363 4.59 0.62 -44.65
N ASN A 364 4.30 0.35 -43.42
CA ASN A 364 4.65 -0.92 -42.76
C ASN A 364 3.73 -2.04 -43.23
#